data_318e4f113deaad61ae2d5d0f739ce557
#
_entry.id   318e4f113deaad61ae2d5d0f739ce557
#
_cell.length_a   1.000
_cell.length_b   1.000
_cell.length_c   1.000
_cell.angle_alpha   90.00
_cell.angle_beta   90.00
_cell.angle_gamma   90.00
#
_symmetry.space_group_name_H-M   'P 1'
#
loop_
_entity.id
_entity.type
_entity.pdbx_description
1 polymer ?
#
loop_
_entity_poly.entity_id
_entity_poly.type
_entity_poly.pdbx_seq_one_letter_code
_entity_poly.pdbx_strand_id
1 'polypeptide(L)'
;MKHIKTIFYIFNFFFIILYLYPGSILGCLIYDNCRNQPTIIRDIIISSNHFFVFLIFSILGILSYSKKIKEISIYLLSCSFFLELLHFFIPNRSFQFEDLFGNILGTILPLIITYFIKNRRKKI
;
A
#
# COMPACT_ATOMS: atom_id res chain seq x y z
N MET A 1 -20.09 -1.02 -9.24
CA MET A 1 -19.53 -1.26 -7.89
C MET A 1 -19.04 -2.69 -7.65
N LYS A 2 -19.66 -3.75 -8.18
CA LYS A 2 -19.15 -5.14 -8.03
C LYS A 2 -17.73 -5.29 -8.62
N HIS A 3 -17.47 -4.79 -9.82
CA HIS A 3 -16.18 -4.90 -10.49
C HIS A 3 -15.03 -4.25 -9.71
N ILE A 4 -15.25 -3.08 -9.08
CA ILE A 4 -14.21 -2.40 -8.30
C ILE A 4 -13.82 -3.24 -7.07
N LYS A 5 -14.78 -3.87 -6.41
CA LYS A 5 -14.50 -4.79 -5.29
C LYS A 5 -13.68 -5.99 -5.75
N THR A 6 -14.02 -6.58 -6.89
CA THR A 6 -13.25 -7.69 -7.45
C THR A 6 -11.82 -7.28 -7.76
N ILE A 7 -11.63 -6.11 -8.38
CA ILE A 7 -10.29 -5.55 -8.63
C ILE A 7 -9.53 -5.34 -7.31
N PHE A 8 -10.18 -4.78 -6.29
CA PHE A 8 -9.56 -4.58 -4.98
C PHE A 8 -9.11 -5.91 -4.35
N TYR A 9 -9.94 -6.96 -4.39
CA TYR A 9 -9.57 -8.27 -3.84
C TYR A 9 -8.42 -8.92 -4.59
N ILE A 10 -8.43 -8.86 -5.93
CA ILE A 10 -7.34 -9.37 -6.76
C ILE A 10 -6.05 -8.61 -6.45
N PHE A 11 -6.12 -7.27 -6.43
CA PHE A 11 -4.96 -6.43 -6.11
C PHE A 11 -4.43 -6.75 -4.70
N ASN A 12 -5.32 -6.82 -3.69
CA ASN A 12 -4.96 -7.12 -2.32
C ASN A 12 -4.24 -8.48 -2.19
N PHE A 13 -4.76 -9.49 -2.87
CA PHE A 13 -4.16 -10.84 -2.87
C PHE A 13 -2.73 -10.82 -3.44
N PHE A 14 -2.55 -10.29 -4.64
CA PHE A 14 -1.23 -10.21 -5.27
C PHE A 14 -0.30 -9.27 -4.52
N PHE A 15 -0.82 -8.15 -4.01
CA PHE A 15 -0.05 -7.20 -3.24
C PHE A 15 0.56 -7.82 -1.98
N ILE A 16 -0.22 -8.57 -1.20
CA ILE A 16 0.28 -9.24 0.00
C ILE A 16 1.35 -10.27 -0.37
N ILE A 17 1.13 -11.08 -1.42
CA ILE A 17 2.11 -12.07 -1.88
C ILE A 17 3.42 -11.39 -2.28
N LEU A 18 3.36 -10.35 -3.12
CA LEU A 18 4.56 -9.63 -3.58
C LEU A 18 5.27 -8.91 -2.43
N TYR A 19 4.49 -8.34 -1.50
CA TYR A 19 5.03 -7.61 -0.36
C TYR A 19 5.79 -8.52 0.61
N LEU A 20 5.25 -9.70 0.88
CA LEU A 20 5.82 -10.69 1.80
C LEU A 20 6.76 -11.69 1.10
N TYR A 21 7.00 -11.56 -0.19
CA TYR A 21 7.92 -12.42 -0.92
C TYR A 21 9.36 -12.23 -0.42
N PRO A 22 10.13 -13.31 -0.15
CA PRO A 22 11.51 -13.21 0.29
C PRO A 22 12.42 -12.75 -0.86
N GLY A 23 12.70 -11.47 -0.92
CA GLY A 23 13.44 -10.82 -2.00
C GLY A 23 12.55 -9.96 -2.89
N SER A 24 12.90 -9.82 -4.16
CA SER A 24 12.17 -9.02 -5.14
C SER A 24 11.87 -9.83 -6.40
N ILE A 25 10.60 -10.16 -6.63
CA ILE A 25 10.18 -10.81 -7.88
C ILE A 25 10.46 -9.91 -9.08
N LEU A 26 10.22 -8.60 -8.96
CA LEU A 26 10.50 -7.64 -10.02
C LEU A 26 12.00 -7.53 -10.30
N GLY A 27 12.83 -7.58 -9.27
CA GLY A 27 14.28 -7.61 -9.41
C GLY A 27 14.77 -8.87 -10.12
N CYS A 28 14.16 -10.03 -9.82
CA CYS A 28 14.43 -11.27 -10.54
C CYS A 28 14.13 -11.14 -12.04
N LEU A 29 12.96 -10.56 -12.38
CA LEU A 29 12.49 -10.49 -13.77
C LEU A 29 13.21 -9.42 -14.60
N ILE A 30 13.56 -8.28 -13.99
CA ILE A 30 14.12 -7.11 -14.71
C ILE A 30 15.64 -7.13 -14.72
N TYR A 31 16.27 -7.54 -13.63
CA TYR A 31 17.73 -7.44 -13.43
C TYR A 31 18.43 -8.79 -13.25
N ASP A 32 17.73 -9.91 -13.41
CA ASP A 32 18.24 -11.23 -13.05
C ASP A 32 18.83 -11.31 -11.63
N ASN A 33 18.37 -10.41 -10.76
CA ASN A 33 18.85 -10.29 -9.39
C ASN A 33 17.70 -10.10 -8.41
N CYS A 34 17.33 -11.18 -7.74
CA CYS A 34 16.21 -11.21 -6.80
C CYS A 34 16.44 -10.42 -5.49
N ARG A 35 17.62 -9.87 -5.29
CA ARG A 35 17.96 -9.02 -4.14
C ARG A 35 17.77 -7.53 -4.43
N ASN A 36 17.80 -7.15 -5.69
CA ASN A 36 17.66 -5.75 -6.11
C ASN A 36 16.19 -5.44 -6.40
N GLN A 37 15.66 -4.43 -5.73
CA GLN A 37 14.33 -3.94 -5.98
C GLN A 37 14.38 -2.73 -6.92
N PRO A 38 13.66 -2.73 -8.06
CA PRO A 38 13.58 -1.55 -8.91
C PRO A 38 12.91 -0.41 -8.15
N THR A 39 13.46 0.80 -8.25
CA THR A 39 12.91 2.01 -7.64
C THR A 39 12.28 2.89 -8.71
N ILE A 40 11.09 3.45 -8.43
CA ILE A 40 10.38 4.37 -9.33
C ILE A 40 11.07 5.73 -9.32
N ILE A 41 11.36 6.24 -8.12
CA ILE A 41 12.08 7.49 -7.87
C ILE A 41 13.14 7.18 -6.80
N ARG A 42 14.26 7.89 -6.86
CA ARG A 42 15.31 7.73 -5.84
C ARG A 42 14.75 8.03 -4.45
N ASP A 43 14.87 7.04 -3.56
CA ASP A 43 14.45 7.18 -2.18
C ASP A 43 15.41 8.13 -1.44
N ILE A 44 14.86 9.10 -0.72
CA ILE A 44 15.64 10.05 0.10
C ILE A 44 15.24 9.89 1.57
N ILE A 45 13.95 10.08 1.89
CA ILE A 45 13.40 9.95 3.25
C ILE A 45 12.29 8.92 3.27
N ILE A 46 11.61 8.75 2.15
CA ILE A 46 10.44 7.89 1.97
C ILE A 46 10.68 7.00 0.79
N SER A 47 10.38 5.71 0.93
CA SER A 47 10.42 4.76 -0.16
C SER A 47 9.31 5.06 -1.17
N SER A 48 9.72 5.43 -2.39
CA SER A 48 8.78 5.79 -3.46
C SER A 48 7.89 4.61 -3.87
N ASN A 49 8.45 3.42 -3.95
CA ASN A 49 7.70 2.21 -4.32
C ASN A 49 6.59 1.92 -3.31
N HIS A 50 6.90 1.99 -2.03
CA HIS A 50 5.97 1.76 -0.94
C HIS A 50 4.88 2.83 -0.92
N PHE A 51 5.24 4.10 -1.11
CA PHE A 51 4.28 5.20 -1.19
C PHE A 51 3.27 4.99 -2.33
N PHE A 52 3.72 4.75 -3.56
CA PHE A 52 2.82 4.62 -4.70
C PHE A 52 1.95 3.36 -4.64
N VAL A 53 2.50 2.24 -4.19
CA VAL A 53 1.73 1.00 -4.04
C VAL A 53 0.62 1.15 -3.00
N PHE A 54 0.93 1.74 -1.83
CA PHE A 54 -0.08 1.98 -0.80
C PHE A 54 -1.07 3.08 -1.18
N LEU A 55 -0.66 4.06 -1.98
CA LEU A 55 -1.56 5.07 -2.56
C LEU A 55 -2.64 4.40 -3.43
N ILE A 56 -2.23 3.55 -4.37
CA ILE A 56 -3.14 2.81 -5.26
C ILE A 56 -4.02 1.86 -4.45
N PHE A 57 -3.43 1.10 -3.53
CA PHE A 57 -4.14 0.16 -2.66
C PHE A 57 -5.25 0.86 -1.86
N SER A 58 -4.93 2.03 -1.30
CA SER A 58 -5.87 2.81 -0.49
C SER A 58 -6.99 3.43 -1.34
N ILE A 59 -6.68 3.96 -2.52
CA ILE A 59 -7.70 4.46 -3.45
C ILE A 59 -8.67 3.34 -3.84
N LEU A 60 -8.17 2.17 -4.21
CA LEU A 60 -9.00 1.02 -4.57
C LEU A 60 -9.88 0.56 -3.40
N GLY A 61 -9.32 0.52 -2.18
CA GLY A 61 -10.06 0.17 -0.97
C GLY A 61 -11.21 1.14 -0.68
N ILE A 62 -10.92 2.45 -0.71
CA ILE A 62 -11.90 3.52 -0.48
C ILE A 62 -13.03 3.47 -1.51
N LEU A 63 -12.71 3.31 -2.79
CA LEU A 63 -13.71 3.20 -3.85
C LEU A 63 -14.56 1.95 -3.71
N SER A 64 -13.96 0.84 -3.29
CA SER A 64 -14.66 -0.45 -3.09
C SER A 64 -15.62 -0.43 -1.90
N TYR A 65 -15.26 0.29 -0.84
CA TYR A 65 -15.98 0.35 0.42
C TYR A 65 -16.41 1.77 0.82
N SER A 66 -16.85 2.57 -0.15
CA SER A 66 -17.21 3.99 0.05
C SER A 66 -18.29 4.24 1.12
N LYS A 67 -19.15 3.24 1.39
CA LYS A 67 -20.16 3.29 2.46
C LYS A 67 -19.61 2.88 3.84
N LYS A 68 -18.48 2.18 3.89
CA LYS A 68 -17.84 1.64 5.10
C LYS A 68 -16.44 2.21 5.27
N ILE A 69 -16.33 3.54 5.20
CA ILE A 69 -15.03 4.23 5.22
C ILE A 69 -14.25 3.96 6.50
N LYS A 70 -14.93 3.90 7.65
CA LYS A 70 -14.26 3.64 8.93
C LYS A 70 -13.57 2.27 8.94
N GLU A 71 -14.29 1.24 8.53
CA GLU A 71 -13.79 -0.14 8.53
C GLU A 71 -12.64 -0.30 7.53
N ILE A 72 -12.79 0.25 6.31
CA ILE A 72 -11.71 0.15 5.33
C ILE A 72 -10.49 0.99 5.74
N SER A 73 -10.66 2.13 6.42
CA SER A 73 -9.53 2.92 6.92
C SER A 73 -8.73 2.16 7.95
N ILE A 74 -9.39 1.48 8.90
CA ILE A 74 -8.72 0.65 9.90
C ILE A 74 -7.94 -0.47 9.21
N TYR A 75 -8.54 -1.15 8.24
CA TYR A 75 -7.89 -2.22 7.48
C TYR A 75 -6.64 -1.72 6.75
N LEU A 76 -6.74 -0.62 6.00
CA LEU A 76 -5.64 -0.06 5.21
C LEU A 76 -4.49 0.42 6.11
N LEU A 77 -4.80 1.10 7.22
CA LEU A 77 -3.79 1.53 8.20
C LEU A 77 -3.13 0.34 8.90
N SER A 78 -3.90 -0.68 9.22
CA SER A 78 -3.33 -1.93 9.77
C SER A 78 -2.39 -2.59 8.79
N CYS A 79 -2.76 -2.69 7.50
CA CYS A 79 -1.87 -3.22 6.46
C CYS A 79 -0.60 -2.39 6.33
N SER A 80 -0.70 -1.04 6.32
CA SER A 80 0.46 -0.17 6.15
C SER A 80 1.50 -0.32 7.26
N PHE A 81 1.07 -0.69 8.44
CA PHE A 81 1.94 -0.88 9.60
C PHE A 81 2.43 -2.33 9.72
N PHE A 82 1.49 -3.29 9.77
CA PHE A 82 1.84 -4.67 10.08
C PHE A 82 2.59 -5.38 8.96
N LEU A 83 2.32 -5.07 7.69
CA LEU A 83 3.07 -5.68 6.59
C LEU A 83 4.56 -5.33 6.66
N GLU A 84 4.90 -4.09 7.05
CA GLU A 84 6.30 -3.71 7.22
C GLU A 84 6.94 -4.39 8.43
N LEU A 85 6.21 -4.54 9.54
CA LEU A 85 6.71 -5.28 10.69
C LEU A 85 6.99 -6.76 10.37
N LEU A 86 6.21 -7.37 9.49
CA LEU A 86 6.43 -8.75 9.07
C LEU A 86 7.77 -8.94 8.34
N HIS A 87 8.37 -7.90 7.77
CA HIS A 87 9.70 -7.97 7.17
C HIS A 87 10.80 -8.38 8.15
N PHE A 88 10.61 -8.21 9.47
CA PHE A 88 11.53 -8.78 10.47
C PHE A 88 11.64 -10.31 10.42
N PHE A 89 10.59 -10.98 9.96
CA PHE A 89 10.50 -12.45 9.98
C PHE A 89 10.74 -13.09 8.61
N ILE A 90 10.84 -12.28 7.54
CA ILE A 90 10.95 -12.79 6.17
C ILE A 90 12.42 -12.83 5.75
N PRO A 91 12.94 -13.99 5.26
CA PRO A 91 14.29 -14.09 4.74
C PRO A 91 14.54 -13.11 3.60
N ASN A 92 15.73 -12.52 3.55
CA ASN A 92 16.15 -11.52 2.57
C ASN A 92 15.32 -10.24 2.54
N ARG A 93 14.55 -9.96 3.61
CA ARG A 93 13.86 -8.70 3.86
C ARG A 93 14.36 -8.11 5.18
N SER A 94 14.28 -6.79 5.29
CA SER A 94 14.58 -6.06 6.51
C SER A 94 13.51 -4.99 6.73
N PHE A 95 13.16 -4.76 7.97
CA PHE A 95 12.34 -3.61 8.34
C PHE A 95 13.09 -2.32 8.04
N GLN A 96 12.43 -1.37 7.39
CA GLN A 96 12.98 -0.05 7.09
C GLN A 96 11.98 1.05 7.44
N PHE A 97 12.45 2.08 8.13
CA PHE A 97 11.58 3.21 8.48
C PHE A 97 11.11 3.98 7.24
N GLU A 98 11.93 4.08 6.21
CA GLU A 98 11.59 4.72 4.94
C GLU A 98 10.42 4.01 4.25
N ASP A 99 10.38 2.68 4.31
CA ASP A 99 9.31 1.85 3.77
C ASP A 99 8.03 2.03 4.60
N LEU A 100 8.15 2.00 5.93
CA LEU A 100 7.02 2.25 6.83
C LEU A 100 6.41 3.64 6.61
N PHE A 101 7.22 4.68 6.49
CA PHE A 101 6.73 6.03 6.21
C PHE A 101 6.07 6.12 4.84
N GLY A 102 6.63 5.48 3.81
CA GLY A 102 6.02 5.36 2.49
C GLY A 102 4.64 4.72 2.56
N ASN A 103 4.52 3.58 3.26
CA ASN A 103 3.25 2.88 3.46
C ASN A 103 2.19 3.77 4.14
N ILE A 104 2.57 4.40 5.25
CA ILE A 104 1.66 5.24 6.04
C ILE A 104 1.22 6.47 5.25
N LEU A 105 2.14 7.20 4.61
CA LEU A 105 1.80 8.38 3.84
C LEU A 105 0.96 8.05 2.60
N GLY A 106 1.29 6.98 1.87
CA GLY A 106 0.49 6.49 0.76
C GLY A 106 -0.93 6.12 1.18
N THR A 107 -1.11 5.64 2.40
CA THR A 107 -2.43 5.30 2.95
C THR A 107 -3.18 6.52 3.46
N ILE A 108 -2.54 7.41 4.23
CA ILE A 108 -3.21 8.54 4.88
C ILE A 108 -3.67 9.58 3.88
N LEU A 109 -2.91 9.84 2.83
CA LEU A 109 -3.22 10.90 1.85
C LEU A 109 -4.61 10.72 1.21
N PRO A 110 -4.98 9.56 0.62
CA PRO A 110 -6.33 9.36 0.09
C PRO A 110 -7.42 9.39 1.16
N LEU A 111 -7.13 8.95 2.39
CA LEU A 111 -8.09 8.97 3.49
C LEU A 111 -8.43 10.40 3.89
N ILE A 112 -7.43 11.27 4.03
CA ILE A 112 -7.62 12.70 4.34
C ILE A 112 -8.45 13.38 3.24
N ILE A 113 -8.09 13.19 1.98
CA ILE A 113 -8.82 13.76 0.84
C ILE A 113 -10.29 13.31 0.86
N THR A 114 -10.52 12.01 1.08
CA THR A 114 -11.88 11.46 1.16
C THR A 114 -12.69 12.05 2.31
N TYR A 115 -12.06 12.24 3.48
CA TYR A 115 -12.68 12.86 4.65
C TYR A 115 -13.12 14.31 4.34
N PHE A 116 -12.25 15.11 3.73
CA PHE A 116 -12.59 16.50 3.36
C PHE A 116 -13.71 16.57 2.34
N ILE A 117 -13.70 15.71 1.31
CA ILE A 117 -14.77 15.67 0.29
C ILE A 117 -16.11 15.31 0.95
N LYS A 118 -16.14 14.30 1.83
CA LYS A 118 -17.36 13.89 2.51
C LYS A 118 -17.92 14.96 3.45
N ASN A 119 -17.04 15.64 4.18
CA ASN A 119 -17.47 16.72 5.08
C ASN A 119 -18.04 17.93 4.32
N ARG A 120 -17.47 18.27 3.18
CA ARG A 120 -18.01 19.34 2.33
C ARG A 120 -19.41 18.98 1.82
N ARG A 121 -19.62 17.75 1.37
CA ARG A 121 -20.93 17.28 0.88
C ARG A 121 -22.02 17.24 1.94
N LYS A 122 -21.68 17.13 3.21
CA LYS A 122 -22.67 17.17 4.32
C LYS A 122 -23.10 18.60 4.68
N LYS A 123 -22.35 19.63 4.27
CA LYS A 123 -22.65 21.04 4.57
C LYS A 123 -23.45 21.73 3.46
N ILE A 124 -23.65 21.08 2.32
CA ILE A 124 -24.50 21.52 1.22
C ILE A 124 -25.83 20.79 1.30
#